data_9540e87cd7555c12601fbb2dbbaabc4b
#
_entry.id   9540e87cd7555c12601fbb2dbbaabc4b
#
_cell.length_a   1.000
_cell.length_b   1.000
_cell.length_c   1.000
_cell.angle_alpha   90.00
_cell.angle_beta   90.00
_cell.angle_gamma   90.00
#
_symmetry.space_group_name_H-M   'P 1'
#
loop_
_entity.id
_entity.type
_entity.pdbx_description
1 polymer ?
#
loop_
_entity_poly.entity_id
_entity_poly.type
_entity_poly.pdbx_seq_one_letter_code
_entity_poly.pdbx_strand_id
1 'polypeptide(L)'
;MGARSNMPHMGGSFSSVEAGQGRALLGRNLTYGMLDSLGRAIVTGQFDGRPFPTEAELAKQHSVSRSVTREAVKMLTAKGLLSARPRQGTIIQPATSWNLFDTDVLSWLLERQFSVDLLKQFNQLRVAIEPEAASLAARFGKDDDLLQISAGLSRMEAAELGNDDTLEADIAFHVAVLRASKNPFYWQFREVVGTALRTSIRFTNRIKGRTASVADHAAVRDAILARDGDRARDAMRLIIGDVLELIDQSESVSHSS
;
A
#
# COMPACT_ATOMS: atom_id res chain seq x y z
N MET A 1 -70.48 -29.81 -9.26
CA MET A 1 -69.57 -29.56 -10.39
C MET A 1 -68.42 -28.73 -9.86
N GLY A 2 -67.30 -29.37 -9.54
CA GLY A 2 -66.16 -28.75 -8.94
C GLY A 2 -65.17 -28.29 -9.98
N ALA A 3 -64.67 -27.08 -9.81
CA ALA A 3 -63.52 -26.57 -10.55
C ALA A 3 -62.30 -26.59 -9.62
N ARG A 4 -61.33 -27.48 -9.91
CA ARG A 4 -60.03 -27.51 -9.24
C ARG A 4 -59.13 -26.47 -9.90
N SER A 5 -58.71 -25.45 -9.15
CA SER A 5 -57.69 -24.49 -9.51
C SER A 5 -56.31 -25.14 -9.34
N ASN A 6 -55.57 -25.25 -10.43
CA ASN A 6 -54.23 -25.78 -10.49
C ASN A 6 -53.23 -24.59 -10.31
N MET A 7 -52.55 -24.49 -9.17
CA MET A 7 -51.44 -23.56 -8.98
C MET A 7 -50.13 -24.22 -9.39
N PRO A 8 -49.29 -23.56 -10.19
CA PRO A 8 -47.94 -24.07 -10.47
C PRO A 8 -47.01 -23.79 -9.29
N HIS A 9 -46.33 -24.82 -8.80
CA HIS A 9 -45.20 -24.74 -7.90
C HIS A 9 -44.04 -23.99 -8.61
N MET A 10 -43.79 -22.74 -8.20
CA MET A 10 -42.52 -22.10 -8.41
C MET A 10 -41.64 -22.36 -7.18
N GLY A 11 -40.88 -23.41 -7.20
CA GLY A 11 -39.93 -23.75 -6.17
C GLY A 11 -38.53 -23.93 -6.79
N GLY A 12 -37.61 -23.15 -6.36
CA GLY A 12 -36.20 -23.57 -6.31
C GLY A 12 -35.24 -23.12 -7.42
N SER A 13 -34.74 -21.88 -7.39
CA SER A 13 -33.44 -21.58 -7.97
C SER A 13 -32.63 -20.48 -7.26
N PHE A 14 -33.17 -19.84 -6.22
CA PHE A 14 -32.46 -18.76 -5.52
C PHE A 14 -31.44 -19.23 -4.46
N SER A 15 -31.61 -20.43 -3.90
CA SER A 15 -30.78 -20.92 -2.77
C SER A 15 -29.36 -21.38 -3.17
N SER A 16 -29.14 -21.83 -4.40
CA SER A 16 -27.84 -22.36 -4.83
C SER A 16 -26.83 -21.28 -5.23
N VAL A 17 -27.30 -20.12 -5.71
CA VAL A 17 -26.43 -18.99 -6.13
C VAL A 17 -25.90 -18.26 -4.90
N GLU A 18 -26.72 -18.03 -3.89
CA GLU A 18 -26.31 -17.38 -2.64
C GLU A 18 -25.33 -18.23 -1.82
N ALA A 19 -25.54 -19.54 -1.75
CA ALA A 19 -24.64 -20.49 -1.10
C ALA A 19 -23.28 -20.58 -1.83
N GLY A 20 -23.26 -20.46 -3.16
CA GLY A 20 -22.04 -20.41 -3.97
C GLY A 20 -21.24 -19.12 -3.75
N GLN A 21 -21.90 -17.97 -3.68
CA GLN A 21 -21.26 -16.68 -3.42
C GLN A 21 -20.70 -16.60 -2.00
N GLY A 22 -21.41 -17.08 -0.99
CA GLY A 22 -20.92 -17.13 0.39
C GLY A 22 -19.67 -18.02 0.53
N ARG A 23 -19.63 -19.18 -0.10
CA ARG A 23 -18.45 -20.07 -0.11
C ARG A 23 -17.26 -19.45 -0.85
N ALA A 24 -17.48 -18.74 -1.94
CA ALA A 24 -16.43 -18.06 -2.70
C ALA A 24 -15.83 -16.88 -1.93
N LEU A 25 -16.64 -16.12 -1.18
CA LEU A 25 -16.19 -15.05 -0.31
C LEU A 25 -15.39 -15.60 0.88
N LEU A 26 -15.89 -16.66 1.53
CA LEU A 26 -15.19 -17.31 2.63
C LEU A 26 -13.83 -17.89 2.18
N GLY A 27 -13.79 -18.53 1.03
CA GLY A 27 -12.56 -19.04 0.44
C GLY A 27 -11.55 -17.96 0.13
N ARG A 28 -11.97 -16.80 -0.37
CA ARG A 28 -11.13 -15.63 -0.59
C ARG A 28 -10.55 -15.10 0.73
N ASN A 29 -11.38 -14.90 1.75
CA ASN A 29 -10.94 -14.41 3.05
C ASN A 29 -9.91 -15.36 3.68
N LEU A 30 -10.11 -16.67 3.59
CA LEU A 30 -9.16 -17.67 4.08
C LEU A 30 -7.84 -17.64 3.29
N THR A 31 -7.90 -17.47 1.97
CA THR A 31 -6.70 -17.37 1.14
C THR A 31 -5.89 -16.13 1.47
N TYR A 32 -6.53 -14.96 1.62
CA TYR A 32 -5.83 -13.74 2.01
C TYR A 32 -5.30 -13.79 3.45
N GLY A 33 -6.03 -14.38 4.39
CA GLY A 33 -5.53 -14.59 5.75
C GLY A 33 -4.30 -15.48 5.79
N MET A 34 -4.30 -16.55 4.99
CA MET A 34 -3.13 -17.43 4.87
C MET A 34 -1.97 -16.75 4.15
N LEU A 35 -2.24 -16.00 3.07
CA LEU A 35 -1.26 -15.19 2.34
C LEU A 35 -0.55 -14.23 3.28
N ASP A 36 -1.30 -13.47 4.06
CA ASP A 36 -0.78 -12.49 5.02
C ASP A 36 0.06 -13.15 6.10
N SER A 37 -0.43 -14.23 6.71
CA SER A 37 0.29 -15.00 7.72
C SER A 37 1.63 -15.55 7.21
N LEU A 38 1.63 -16.19 6.03
CA LEU A 38 2.83 -16.75 5.44
C LEU A 38 3.79 -15.67 4.93
N GLY A 39 3.27 -14.61 4.31
CA GLY A 39 4.07 -13.49 3.82
C GLY A 39 4.84 -12.83 4.97
N ARG A 40 4.16 -12.52 6.07
CA ARG A 40 4.81 -12.02 7.30
C ARG A 40 5.85 -13.00 7.83
N ALA A 41 5.53 -14.29 7.93
CA ALA A 41 6.45 -15.29 8.44
C ALA A 41 7.72 -15.41 7.58
N ILE A 42 7.61 -15.33 6.25
CA ILE A 42 8.75 -15.32 5.33
C ILE A 42 9.57 -14.05 5.54
N VAL A 43 8.92 -12.89 5.47
CA VAL A 43 9.58 -11.59 5.54
C VAL A 43 10.25 -11.39 6.92
N THR A 44 9.68 -11.92 8.00
CA THR A 44 10.27 -11.85 9.36
C THR A 44 11.34 -12.92 9.64
N GLY A 45 11.67 -13.76 8.65
CA GLY A 45 12.73 -14.77 8.80
C GLY A 45 12.34 -15.98 9.66
N GLN A 46 11.04 -16.23 9.90
CA GLN A 46 10.61 -17.38 10.71
C GLN A 46 10.99 -18.74 10.08
N PHE A 47 11.30 -18.75 8.80
CA PHE A 47 11.75 -19.93 8.06
C PHE A 47 13.26 -19.95 7.79
N ASP A 48 14.03 -18.99 8.34
CA ASP A 48 15.47 -18.91 8.11
C ASP A 48 16.15 -20.20 8.61
N GLY A 49 16.98 -20.79 7.75
CA GLY A 49 17.68 -22.04 8.05
C GLY A 49 16.80 -23.30 8.06
N ARG A 50 15.55 -23.22 7.65
CA ARG A 50 14.61 -24.35 7.58
C ARG A 50 14.02 -24.50 6.18
N PRO A 51 13.72 -25.75 5.74
CA PRO A 51 12.97 -25.94 4.50
C PRO A 51 11.56 -25.35 4.62
N PHE A 52 11.08 -24.72 3.55
CA PHE A 52 9.70 -24.23 3.50
C PHE A 52 8.73 -25.43 3.52
N PRO A 53 7.65 -25.39 4.35
CA PRO A 53 6.74 -26.51 4.47
C PRO A 53 6.02 -26.82 3.15
N THR A 54 5.64 -28.08 2.97
CA THR A 54 4.81 -28.51 1.83
C THR A 54 3.39 -27.95 1.92
N GLU A 55 2.69 -27.86 0.78
CA GLU A 55 1.28 -27.44 0.76
C GLU A 55 0.39 -28.30 1.67
N ALA A 56 0.70 -29.58 1.86
CA ALA A 56 -0.06 -30.47 2.73
C ALA A 56 0.16 -30.14 4.22
N GLU A 57 1.39 -29.86 4.61
CA GLU A 57 1.74 -29.44 5.98
C GLU A 57 1.14 -28.07 6.29
N LEU A 58 1.24 -27.11 5.38
CA LEU A 58 0.64 -25.80 5.51
C LEU A 58 -0.89 -25.87 5.63
N ALA A 59 -1.56 -26.70 4.83
CA ALA A 59 -3.00 -26.91 4.90
C ALA A 59 -3.43 -27.42 6.29
N LYS A 60 -2.64 -28.35 6.86
CA LYS A 60 -2.86 -28.88 8.20
C LYS A 60 -2.60 -27.85 9.28
N GLN A 61 -1.47 -27.11 9.20
CA GLN A 61 -1.08 -26.10 10.18
C GLN A 61 -2.10 -24.95 10.29
N HIS A 62 -2.61 -24.50 9.15
CA HIS A 62 -3.57 -23.39 9.06
C HIS A 62 -5.04 -23.84 9.08
N SER A 63 -5.31 -25.15 9.19
CA SER A 63 -6.67 -25.72 9.17
C SER A 63 -7.50 -25.28 7.95
N VAL A 64 -6.87 -25.19 6.78
CA VAL A 64 -7.51 -24.79 5.51
C VAL A 64 -7.46 -25.90 4.46
N SER A 65 -8.20 -25.74 3.38
CA SER A 65 -8.18 -26.70 2.27
C SER A 65 -6.87 -26.59 1.46
N ARG A 66 -6.49 -27.69 0.78
CA ARG A 66 -5.32 -27.69 -0.12
C ARG A 66 -5.46 -26.68 -1.28
N SER A 67 -6.68 -26.37 -1.73
CA SER A 67 -6.92 -25.36 -2.76
C SER A 67 -6.61 -23.94 -2.26
N VAL A 68 -7.01 -23.62 -1.04
CA VAL A 68 -6.68 -22.34 -0.37
C VAL A 68 -5.16 -22.22 -0.22
N THR A 69 -4.49 -23.25 0.27
CA THR A 69 -3.02 -23.28 0.41
C THR A 69 -2.31 -23.08 -0.91
N ARG A 70 -2.71 -23.82 -1.94
CA ARG A 70 -2.10 -23.70 -3.28
C ARG A 70 -2.25 -22.31 -3.85
N GLU A 71 -3.40 -21.66 -3.66
CA GLU A 71 -3.63 -20.31 -4.14
C GLU A 71 -2.76 -19.29 -3.38
N ALA A 72 -2.68 -19.39 -2.06
CA ALA A 72 -1.79 -18.54 -1.27
C ALA A 72 -0.32 -18.69 -1.68
N VAL A 73 0.16 -19.93 -1.90
CA VAL A 73 1.54 -20.20 -2.37
C VAL A 73 1.78 -19.61 -3.76
N LYS A 74 0.81 -19.71 -4.69
CA LYS A 74 0.90 -19.08 -6.02
C LYS A 74 1.00 -17.55 -5.89
N MET A 75 0.19 -16.94 -5.03
CA MET A 75 0.24 -15.48 -4.81
C MET A 75 1.60 -15.06 -4.24
N LEU A 76 2.15 -15.79 -3.26
CA LEU A 76 3.50 -15.54 -2.72
C LEU A 76 4.58 -15.70 -3.80
N THR A 77 4.41 -16.66 -4.72
CA THR A 77 5.31 -16.85 -5.86
C THR A 77 5.24 -15.67 -6.82
N ALA A 78 4.04 -15.17 -7.14
CA ALA A 78 3.85 -13.99 -7.97
C ALA A 78 4.46 -12.71 -7.35
N LYS A 79 4.48 -12.63 -6.02
CA LYS A 79 5.12 -11.54 -5.26
C LYS A 79 6.66 -11.68 -5.14
N GLY A 80 7.25 -12.76 -5.69
CA GLY A 80 8.68 -13.01 -5.65
C GLY A 80 9.22 -13.61 -4.35
N LEU A 81 8.36 -13.94 -3.37
CA LEU A 81 8.79 -14.51 -2.09
C LEU A 81 9.14 -15.99 -2.18
N LEU A 82 8.48 -16.71 -3.08
CA LEU A 82 8.64 -18.15 -3.26
C LEU A 82 8.98 -18.49 -4.71
N SER A 83 9.62 -19.65 -4.92
CA SER A 83 9.68 -20.29 -6.22
C SER A 83 9.56 -21.80 -6.09
N ALA A 84 8.97 -22.45 -7.11
CA ALA A 84 8.92 -23.92 -7.20
C ALA A 84 10.15 -24.42 -7.96
N ARG A 85 10.89 -25.37 -7.37
CA ARG A 85 12.00 -26.05 -8.05
C ARG A 85 11.74 -27.55 -8.19
N PRO A 86 11.95 -28.13 -9.37
CA PRO A 86 11.83 -29.56 -9.56
C PRO A 86 12.67 -30.33 -8.53
N ARG A 87 12.09 -31.35 -7.90
CA ARG A 87 12.71 -32.20 -6.87
C ARG A 87 13.09 -31.53 -5.55
N GLN A 88 13.08 -30.20 -5.45
CA GLN A 88 13.39 -29.45 -4.22
C GLN A 88 12.14 -28.89 -3.54
N GLY A 89 11.00 -28.89 -4.23
CA GLY A 89 9.76 -28.31 -3.71
C GLY A 89 9.71 -26.78 -3.80
N THR A 90 8.98 -26.17 -2.90
CA THR A 90 8.87 -24.70 -2.79
C THR A 90 10.00 -24.18 -1.94
N ILE A 91 10.69 -23.17 -2.42
CA ILE A 91 11.81 -22.50 -1.72
C ILE A 91 11.55 -21.00 -1.57
N ILE A 92 12.02 -20.44 -0.45
CA ILE A 92 12.00 -19.01 -0.21
C ILE A 92 13.08 -18.35 -1.06
N GLN A 93 12.71 -17.23 -1.69
CA GLN A 93 13.63 -16.43 -2.48
C GLN A 93 14.34 -15.38 -1.61
N PRO A 94 15.57 -14.99 -1.97
CA PRO A 94 16.26 -13.91 -1.28
C PRO A 94 15.49 -12.59 -1.41
N ALA A 95 15.66 -11.69 -0.44
CA ALA A 95 14.95 -10.40 -0.40
C ALA A 95 15.14 -9.54 -1.68
N THR A 96 16.26 -9.72 -2.37
CA THR A 96 16.55 -9.07 -3.68
C THR A 96 15.60 -9.50 -4.81
N SER A 97 14.89 -10.62 -4.64
CA SER A 97 13.90 -11.11 -5.61
C SER A 97 12.47 -10.67 -5.30
N TRP A 98 12.23 -10.07 -4.12
CA TRP A 98 10.90 -9.69 -3.68
C TRP A 98 10.40 -8.45 -4.45
N ASN A 99 9.12 -8.45 -4.81
CA ASN A 99 8.51 -7.31 -5.47
C ASN A 99 8.19 -6.20 -4.45
N LEU A 100 9.08 -5.24 -4.29
CA LEU A 100 8.90 -4.13 -3.34
C LEU A 100 7.82 -3.13 -3.76
N PHE A 101 7.32 -3.20 -5.00
CA PHE A 101 6.17 -2.40 -5.45
C PHE A 101 4.82 -3.08 -5.18
N ASP A 102 4.84 -4.33 -4.68
CA ASP A 102 3.67 -4.98 -4.16
C ASP A 102 3.38 -4.47 -2.73
N THR A 103 2.17 -3.98 -2.51
CA THR A 103 1.79 -3.31 -1.25
C THR A 103 1.77 -4.25 -0.06
N ASP A 104 1.45 -5.54 -0.26
CA ASP A 104 1.50 -6.52 0.82
C ASP A 104 2.95 -6.77 1.24
N VAL A 105 3.85 -6.99 0.26
CA VAL A 105 5.29 -7.19 0.51
C VAL A 105 5.88 -5.99 1.23
N LEU A 106 5.59 -4.78 0.74
CA LEU A 106 6.05 -3.54 1.34
C LEU A 106 5.52 -3.39 2.78
N SER A 107 4.24 -3.67 3.00
CA SER A 107 3.62 -3.62 4.34
C SER A 107 4.30 -4.59 5.30
N TRP A 108 4.51 -5.85 4.90
CA TRP A 108 5.19 -6.86 5.74
C TRP A 108 6.63 -6.48 6.07
N LEU A 109 7.37 -5.89 5.11
CA LEU A 109 8.73 -5.40 5.34
C LEU A 109 8.76 -4.27 6.36
N LEU A 110 7.84 -3.32 6.24
CA LEU A 110 7.74 -2.17 7.13
C LEU A 110 7.28 -2.54 8.55
N GLU A 111 6.61 -3.68 8.72
CA GLU A 111 6.20 -4.22 10.02
C GLU A 111 7.28 -5.09 10.69
N ARG A 112 8.14 -5.75 9.90
CA ARG A 112 9.16 -6.72 10.38
C ARG A 112 10.11 -6.13 11.41
N GLN A 113 10.68 -5.06 11.06
CA GLN A 113 11.60 -4.27 11.85
C GLN A 113 11.58 -2.89 11.24
N PHE A 114 11.23 -1.91 12.01
CA PHE A 114 11.28 -0.56 11.51
C PHE A 114 12.72 -0.30 11.03
N SER A 115 12.95 -0.44 9.73
CA SER A 115 14.24 -0.19 9.13
C SER A 115 14.29 1.27 8.68
N VAL A 116 15.07 2.06 9.39
CA VAL A 116 15.36 3.44 9.01
C VAL A 116 15.92 3.49 7.58
N ASP A 117 16.79 2.53 7.23
CA ASP A 117 17.34 2.38 5.88
C ASP A 117 16.25 2.19 4.82
N LEU A 118 15.28 1.31 5.07
CA LEU A 118 14.19 1.08 4.11
C LEU A 118 13.34 2.33 3.95
N LEU A 119 13.06 3.04 5.05
CA LEU A 119 12.33 4.30 5.02
C LEU A 119 13.09 5.37 4.24
N LYS A 120 14.41 5.45 4.43
CA LYS A 120 15.30 6.36 3.69
C LYS A 120 15.28 6.05 2.19
N GLN A 121 15.53 4.78 1.81
CA GLN A 121 15.50 4.34 0.41
C GLN A 121 14.15 4.62 -0.24
N PHE A 122 13.06 4.46 0.50
CA PHE A 122 11.73 4.76 0.00
C PHE A 122 11.52 6.27 -0.21
N ASN A 123 11.95 7.12 0.72
CA ASN A 123 11.86 8.57 0.53
C ASN A 123 12.79 9.07 -0.60
N GLN A 124 13.93 8.41 -0.84
CA GLN A 124 14.75 8.65 -2.02
C GLN A 124 13.99 8.37 -3.34
N LEU A 125 13.17 7.30 -3.37
CA LEU A 125 12.29 7.03 -4.50
C LEU A 125 11.23 8.14 -4.67
N ARG A 126 10.62 8.60 -3.58
CA ARG A 126 9.64 9.70 -3.60
C ARG A 126 10.25 10.99 -4.17
N VAL A 127 11.46 11.36 -3.75
CA VAL A 127 12.20 12.53 -4.29
C VAL A 127 12.42 12.44 -5.80
N ALA A 128 12.56 11.23 -6.34
CA ALA A 128 12.74 11.03 -7.78
C ALA A 128 11.42 11.14 -8.58
N ILE A 129 10.27 10.89 -7.94
CA ILE A 129 8.97 10.77 -8.62
C ILE A 129 8.05 11.95 -8.35
N GLU A 130 7.81 12.29 -7.08
CA GLU A 130 6.75 13.23 -6.71
C GLU A 130 7.04 14.68 -7.11
N PRO A 131 8.27 15.22 -7.06
CA PRO A 131 8.58 16.54 -7.58
C PRO A 131 8.28 16.66 -9.07
N GLU A 132 8.63 15.65 -9.86
CA GLU A 132 8.33 15.66 -11.28
C GLU A 132 6.84 15.47 -11.55
N ALA A 133 6.14 14.68 -10.74
CA ALA A 133 4.69 14.59 -10.79
C ALA A 133 4.01 15.93 -10.51
N ALA A 134 4.51 16.72 -9.54
CA ALA A 134 4.01 18.06 -9.25
C ALA A 134 4.23 19.02 -10.43
N SER A 135 5.41 18.98 -11.06
CA SER A 135 5.71 19.74 -12.27
C SER A 135 4.76 19.40 -13.43
N LEU A 136 4.52 18.10 -13.66
CA LEU A 136 3.57 17.66 -14.68
C LEU A 136 2.12 18.02 -14.34
N ALA A 137 1.74 17.95 -13.06
CA ALA A 137 0.42 18.38 -12.60
C ALA A 137 0.16 19.86 -12.90
N ALA A 138 1.16 20.73 -12.70
CA ALA A 138 1.07 22.14 -13.08
C ALA A 138 0.85 22.33 -14.59
N ARG A 139 1.53 21.54 -15.41
CA ARG A 139 1.49 21.65 -16.88
C ARG A 139 0.25 21.01 -17.51
N PHE A 140 -0.21 19.87 -16.99
CA PHE A 140 -1.18 19.02 -17.66
C PHE A 140 -2.43 18.71 -16.84
N GLY A 141 -2.46 19.05 -15.53
CA GLY A 141 -3.60 18.85 -14.66
C GLY A 141 -4.83 19.61 -15.18
N LYS A 142 -5.98 18.93 -15.21
CA LYS A 142 -7.27 19.54 -15.55
C LYS A 142 -7.90 20.19 -14.31
N ASP A 143 -8.92 21.00 -14.51
CA ASP A 143 -9.58 21.72 -13.40
C ASP A 143 -10.07 20.76 -12.29
N ASP A 144 -10.65 19.60 -12.65
CA ASP A 144 -11.07 18.60 -11.69
C ASP A 144 -9.89 18.01 -10.86
N ASP A 145 -8.72 17.86 -11.47
CA ASP A 145 -7.52 17.40 -10.77
C ASP A 145 -7.02 18.46 -9.80
N LEU A 146 -7.05 19.73 -10.20
CA LEU A 146 -6.65 20.87 -9.34
C LEU A 146 -7.59 21.03 -8.16
N LEU A 147 -8.89 20.78 -8.37
CA LEU A 147 -9.87 20.73 -7.29
C LEU A 147 -9.56 19.59 -6.30
N GLN A 148 -9.14 18.42 -6.76
CA GLN A 148 -8.76 17.31 -5.89
C GLN A 148 -7.51 17.60 -5.07
N ILE A 149 -6.49 18.28 -5.65
CA ILE A 149 -5.30 18.72 -4.91
C ILE A 149 -5.70 19.72 -3.83
N SER A 150 -6.55 20.70 -4.17
CA SER A 150 -7.06 21.68 -3.21
C SER A 150 -7.90 21.05 -2.10
N ALA A 151 -8.73 20.05 -2.44
CA ALA A 151 -9.49 19.27 -1.46
C ALA A 151 -8.57 18.48 -0.50
N GLY A 152 -7.48 17.88 -1.02
CA GLY A 152 -6.46 17.24 -0.20
C GLY A 152 -5.84 18.20 0.82
N LEU A 153 -5.48 19.41 0.41
CA LEU A 153 -4.94 20.43 1.31
C LEU A 153 -5.98 20.86 2.36
N SER A 154 -7.24 21.09 1.96
CA SER A 154 -8.30 21.46 2.92
C SER A 154 -8.54 20.37 3.96
N ARG A 155 -8.36 19.08 3.62
CA ARG A 155 -8.37 18.00 4.59
C ARG A 155 -7.20 18.09 5.58
N MET A 156 -5.99 18.46 5.12
CA MET A 156 -4.84 18.67 6.00
C MET A 156 -5.08 19.85 6.96
N GLU A 157 -5.66 20.96 6.48
CA GLU A 157 -6.07 22.08 7.31
C GLU A 157 -7.11 21.67 8.37
N ALA A 158 -8.10 20.86 7.98
CA ALA A 158 -9.09 20.31 8.91
C ALA A 158 -8.44 19.37 9.95
N ALA A 159 -7.44 18.57 9.54
CA ALA A 159 -6.71 17.68 10.42
C ALA A 159 -5.85 18.41 11.46
N GLU A 160 -5.27 19.58 11.13
CA GLU A 160 -4.59 20.45 12.12
C GLU A 160 -5.55 20.92 13.22
N LEU A 161 -6.83 21.10 12.89
CA LEU A 161 -7.89 21.47 13.83
C LEU A 161 -8.52 20.26 14.55
N GLY A 162 -8.04 19.05 14.28
CA GLY A 162 -8.58 17.81 14.85
C GLY A 162 -9.87 17.30 14.21
N ASN A 163 -10.25 17.81 13.03
CA ASN A 163 -11.50 17.48 12.33
C ASN A 163 -11.33 16.46 11.18
N ASP A 164 -10.10 15.99 10.90
CA ASP A 164 -9.80 14.93 9.93
C ASP A 164 -8.58 14.12 10.40
N ASP A 165 -8.30 13.00 9.77
CA ASP A 165 -7.10 12.19 10.00
C ASP A 165 -5.89 12.78 9.28
N THR A 166 -4.87 13.17 10.05
CA THR A 166 -3.66 13.84 9.54
C THR A 166 -2.93 12.99 8.50
N LEU A 167 -2.86 11.68 8.71
CA LEU A 167 -2.14 10.77 7.84
C LEU A 167 -2.89 10.54 6.52
N GLU A 168 -4.19 10.29 6.59
CA GLU A 168 -5.00 10.06 5.39
C GLU A 168 -5.20 11.36 4.58
N ALA A 169 -5.19 12.52 5.21
CA ALA A 169 -5.21 13.81 4.54
C ALA A 169 -3.93 14.07 3.73
N ASP A 170 -2.76 13.80 4.33
CA ASP A 170 -1.45 13.91 3.67
C ASP A 170 -1.35 12.95 2.48
N ILE A 171 -1.73 11.69 2.67
CA ILE A 171 -1.78 10.70 1.58
C ILE A 171 -2.69 11.17 0.45
N ALA A 172 -3.86 11.69 0.77
CA ALA A 172 -4.81 12.16 -0.24
C ALA A 172 -4.23 13.30 -1.10
N PHE A 173 -3.48 14.21 -0.49
CA PHE A 173 -2.79 15.30 -1.22
C PHE A 173 -1.76 14.74 -2.20
N HIS A 174 -0.82 13.91 -1.74
CA HIS A 174 0.22 13.32 -2.59
C HIS A 174 -0.36 12.46 -3.73
N VAL A 175 -1.38 11.64 -3.44
CA VAL A 175 -2.07 10.83 -4.45
C VAL A 175 -2.80 11.71 -5.48
N ALA A 176 -3.39 12.84 -5.06
CA ALA A 176 -4.01 13.79 -5.99
C ALA A 176 -2.98 14.40 -6.95
N VAL A 177 -1.78 14.75 -6.46
CA VAL A 177 -0.67 15.25 -7.30
C VAL A 177 -0.22 14.19 -8.32
N LEU A 178 -0.04 12.93 -7.89
CA LEU A 178 0.30 11.82 -8.80
C LEU A 178 -0.75 11.66 -9.91
N ARG A 179 -2.03 11.75 -9.57
CA ARG A 179 -3.13 11.66 -10.53
C ARG A 179 -3.13 12.84 -11.52
N ALA A 180 -2.91 14.04 -10.99
CA ALA A 180 -2.90 15.28 -11.77
C ALA A 180 -1.74 15.35 -12.76
N SER A 181 -0.66 14.61 -12.55
CA SER A 181 0.49 14.52 -13.46
C SER A 181 0.12 14.01 -14.85
N LYS A 182 -1.04 13.34 -14.99
CA LYS A 182 -1.51 12.66 -16.22
C LYS A 182 -0.55 11.60 -16.77
N ASN A 183 0.46 11.23 -16.01
CA ASN A 183 1.37 10.15 -16.34
C ASN A 183 0.86 8.82 -15.73
N PRO A 184 0.44 7.83 -16.55
CA PRO A 184 -0.10 6.58 -16.04
C PRO A 184 0.93 5.76 -15.25
N PHE A 185 2.22 5.95 -15.50
CA PHE A 185 3.27 5.29 -14.71
C PHE A 185 3.36 5.89 -13.31
N TYR A 186 3.29 7.20 -13.16
CA TYR A 186 3.29 7.84 -11.84
C TYR A 186 2.03 7.48 -11.05
N TRP A 187 0.89 7.34 -11.70
CA TRP A 187 -0.35 6.87 -11.06
C TRP A 187 -0.21 5.46 -10.46
N GLN A 188 0.63 4.58 -11.02
CA GLN A 188 0.88 3.25 -10.44
C GLN A 188 1.56 3.31 -9.07
N PHE A 189 2.29 4.38 -8.77
CA PHE A 189 2.96 4.55 -7.48
C PHE A 189 2.03 4.97 -6.33
N ARG A 190 0.77 5.34 -6.56
CA ARG A 190 -0.16 5.82 -5.52
C ARG A 190 -0.25 4.91 -4.30
N GLU A 191 -0.36 3.59 -4.50
CA GLU A 191 -0.47 2.63 -3.41
C GLU A 191 0.86 2.48 -2.65
N VAL A 192 1.96 2.49 -3.38
CA VAL A 192 3.32 2.42 -2.84
C VAL A 192 3.59 3.68 -2.01
N VAL A 193 3.29 4.87 -2.55
CA VAL A 193 3.42 6.14 -1.83
C VAL A 193 2.53 6.17 -0.59
N GLY A 194 1.26 5.77 -0.69
CA GLY A 194 0.36 5.70 0.45
C GLY A 194 0.86 4.77 1.56
N THR A 195 1.36 3.58 1.20
CA THR A 195 1.89 2.61 2.17
C THR A 195 3.09 3.16 2.91
N ALA A 196 3.99 3.83 2.21
CA ALA A 196 5.18 4.38 2.84
C ALA A 196 4.91 5.65 3.65
N LEU A 197 3.99 6.50 3.22
CA LEU A 197 3.54 7.62 4.04
C LEU A 197 2.97 7.14 5.37
N ARG A 198 2.12 6.09 5.36
CA ARG A 198 1.60 5.49 6.61
C ARG A 198 2.72 5.05 7.55
N THR A 199 3.83 4.60 7.01
CA THR A 199 4.97 4.15 7.82
C THR A 199 5.85 5.32 8.24
N SER A 200 6.16 6.23 7.32
CA SER A 200 6.98 7.43 7.58
C SER A 200 6.37 8.30 8.67
N ILE A 201 5.07 8.57 8.59
CA ILE A 201 4.38 9.43 9.55
C ILE A 201 4.33 8.78 10.94
N ARG A 202 4.10 7.46 11.02
CA ARG A 202 4.18 6.74 12.30
C ARG A 202 5.57 6.88 12.96
N PHE A 203 6.61 6.95 12.15
CA PHE A 203 7.98 7.13 12.63
C PHE A 203 8.26 8.58 13.03
N THR A 204 7.97 9.54 12.17
CA THR A 204 8.22 10.97 12.43
C THR A 204 7.43 11.47 13.63
N ASN A 205 6.19 11.01 13.82
CA ASN A 205 5.38 11.31 14.99
C ASN A 205 5.97 10.75 16.29
N ARG A 206 6.67 9.61 16.25
CA ARG A 206 7.37 9.06 17.43
C ARG A 206 8.61 9.87 17.81
N ILE A 207 9.31 10.44 16.81
CA ILE A 207 10.60 11.14 17.05
C ILE A 207 10.40 12.61 17.43
N LYS A 208 9.49 13.34 16.81
CA LYS A 208 9.39 14.81 17.00
C LYS A 208 7.96 15.36 17.18
N GLY A 209 6.92 14.53 17.17
CA GLY A 209 5.53 15.03 17.21
C GLY A 209 5.19 15.99 16.05
N ARG A 210 5.92 15.93 14.94
CA ARG A 210 5.77 16.83 13.80
C ARG A 210 4.76 16.26 12.82
N THR A 211 3.68 16.96 12.62
CA THR A 211 2.73 16.72 11.53
C THR A 211 3.28 17.27 10.22
N ALA A 212 2.78 16.78 9.08
CA ALA A 212 3.09 17.34 7.77
C ALA A 212 2.77 18.85 7.76
N SER A 213 3.69 19.68 7.25
CA SER A 213 3.51 21.12 7.20
C SER A 213 2.45 21.50 6.16
N VAL A 214 1.31 22.01 6.61
CA VAL A 214 0.24 22.52 5.72
C VAL A 214 0.76 23.67 4.87
N ALA A 215 1.61 24.53 5.40
CA ALA A 215 2.19 25.66 4.68
C ALA A 215 3.02 25.22 3.47
N ASP A 216 3.86 24.17 3.63
CA ASP A 216 4.69 23.66 2.55
C ASP A 216 3.84 22.96 1.46
N HIS A 217 2.79 22.24 1.86
CA HIS A 217 1.83 21.65 0.93
C HIS A 217 1.00 22.72 0.19
N ALA A 218 0.67 23.83 0.87
CA ALA A 218 0.04 24.97 0.23
C ALA A 218 0.94 25.59 -0.85
N ALA A 219 2.25 25.70 -0.61
CA ALA A 219 3.20 26.19 -1.60
C ALA A 219 3.23 25.32 -2.86
N VAL A 220 3.14 23.99 -2.73
CA VAL A 220 3.02 23.05 -3.86
C VAL A 220 1.71 23.28 -4.61
N ARG A 221 0.56 23.31 -3.91
CA ARG A 221 -0.74 23.58 -4.52
C ARG A 221 -0.75 24.89 -5.28
N ASP A 222 -0.27 25.98 -4.67
CA ASP A 222 -0.29 27.31 -5.27
C ASP A 222 0.58 27.38 -6.52
N ALA A 223 1.74 26.74 -6.53
CA ALA A 223 2.57 26.62 -7.72
C ALA A 223 1.87 25.83 -8.84
N ILE A 224 1.17 24.74 -8.49
CA ILE A 224 0.39 23.94 -9.46
C ILE A 224 -0.77 24.77 -10.03
N LEU A 225 -1.51 25.50 -9.19
CA LEU A 225 -2.60 26.39 -9.64
C LEU A 225 -2.10 27.54 -10.51
N ALA A 226 -0.92 28.08 -10.21
CA ALA A 226 -0.24 29.10 -11.00
C ALA A 226 0.35 28.55 -12.33
N ARG A 227 0.24 27.23 -12.58
CA ARG A 227 0.82 26.58 -13.75
C ARG A 227 2.35 26.67 -13.83
N ASP A 228 3.01 26.92 -12.70
CA ASP A 228 4.46 26.98 -12.56
C ASP A 228 5.04 25.62 -12.20
N GLY A 229 5.44 24.87 -13.23
CA GLY A 229 5.95 23.49 -13.05
C GLY A 229 7.28 23.42 -12.32
N ASP A 230 8.14 24.41 -12.47
CA ASP A 230 9.46 24.40 -11.83
C ASP A 230 9.33 24.74 -10.34
N ARG A 231 8.52 25.73 -10.00
CA ARG A 231 8.20 26.05 -8.61
C ARG A 231 7.45 24.89 -7.91
N ALA A 232 6.53 24.21 -8.60
CA ALA A 232 5.83 23.05 -8.04
C ALA A 232 6.79 21.89 -7.75
N ARG A 233 7.76 21.65 -8.64
CA ARG A 233 8.84 20.66 -8.43
C ARG A 233 9.67 20.98 -7.21
N ASP A 234 10.14 22.20 -7.10
CA ASP A 234 11.05 22.62 -6.02
C ASP A 234 10.33 22.59 -4.67
N ALA A 235 9.09 23.04 -4.60
CA ALA A 235 8.27 22.99 -3.39
C ALA A 235 8.02 21.54 -2.93
N MET A 236 7.68 20.61 -3.84
CA MET A 236 7.50 19.20 -3.50
C MET A 236 8.80 18.55 -3.05
N ARG A 237 9.92 18.90 -3.68
CA ARG A 237 11.25 18.40 -3.28
C ARG A 237 11.63 18.83 -1.88
N LEU A 238 11.26 20.04 -1.47
CA LEU A 238 11.50 20.55 -0.13
C LEU A 238 10.79 19.69 0.93
N ILE A 239 9.49 19.41 0.74
CA ILE A 239 8.70 18.57 1.67
C ILE A 239 9.37 17.22 1.92
N ILE A 240 9.79 16.54 0.85
CA ILE A 240 10.34 15.19 0.96
C ILE A 240 11.80 15.25 1.45
N GLY A 241 12.54 16.30 1.10
CA GLY A 241 13.89 16.56 1.57
C GLY A 241 13.95 16.72 3.09
N ASP A 242 13.04 17.48 3.67
CA ASP A 242 12.92 17.67 5.11
C ASP A 242 12.70 16.34 5.86
N VAL A 243 11.94 15.42 5.27
CA VAL A 243 11.74 14.06 5.84
C VAL A 243 13.05 13.27 5.82
N LEU A 244 13.81 13.32 4.72
CA LEU A 244 15.11 12.66 4.62
C LEU A 244 16.12 13.20 5.63
N GLU A 245 16.19 14.52 5.80
CA GLU A 245 17.05 15.16 6.80
C GLU A 245 16.69 14.72 8.22
N LEU A 246 15.41 14.61 8.54
CA LEU A 246 14.94 14.09 9.83
C LEU A 246 15.37 12.65 10.07
N ILE A 247 15.31 11.83 9.04
CA ILE A 247 15.74 10.43 9.12
C ILE A 247 17.25 10.36 9.38
N ASP A 248 18.06 11.11 8.63
CA ASP A 248 19.53 11.15 8.78
C ASP A 248 19.96 11.67 10.18
N GLN A 249 19.27 12.67 10.71
CA GLN A 249 19.52 13.18 12.07
C GLN A 249 19.22 12.13 13.15
N SER A 250 18.19 11.29 12.95
CA SER A 250 17.82 10.26 13.90
C SER A 250 18.83 9.11 13.94
N GLU A 251 19.46 8.79 12.82
CA GLU A 251 20.53 7.78 12.74
C GLU A 251 21.78 8.24 13.48
N SER A 252 22.18 9.50 13.31
CA SER A 252 23.38 10.04 13.96
C SER A 252 23.28 10.05 15.48
N VAL A 253 22.08 10.27 16.04
CA VAL A 253 21.85 10.22 17.50
C VAL A 253 21.92 8.80 18.04
N SER A 254 21.42 7.81 17.27
CA SER A 254 21.41 6.40 17.67
C SER A 254 22.81 5.75 17.68
N HIS A 255 23.77 6.28 16.91
CA HIS A 255 25.15 5.78 16.87
C HIS A 255 26.06 6.45 17.92
N SER A 256 25.57 7.50 18.58
CA SER A 256 26.32 8.27 19.59
C SER A 256 25.96 7.91 21.04
N SER A 257 25.04 6.95 21.22
CA SER A 257 24.56 6.46 22.54
C SER A 257 24.97 5.02 22.77
#